data_26049981a9d8b013fc96036481799e42
#
_entry.id   26049981a9d8b013fc96036481799e42
#
_cell.length_a   1.000
_cell.length_b   1.000
_cell.length_c   1.000
_cell.angle_alpha   90.00
_cell.angle_beta   90.00
_cell.angle_gamma   90.00
#
_symmetry.space_group_name_H-M   'P 1'
#
loop_
_entity.id
_entity.type
_entity.pdbx_description
1 polymer ?
#
loop_
_entity_poly.entity_id
_entity_poly.type
_entity_poly.pdbx_seq_one_letter_code
_entity_poly.pdbx_strand_id
1 'polypeptide(L)'
;MATTYINFKNTEVDDAARCYIESHGLGEYFFHRTGHSIATEIHGTGANMDNLESHDERQILAGSCFSVEPGIYLPEFGIRSEVNMYVGDGFAKVTGEQQGQLVFMKA
;
A
#
# COMPACT_ATOMS: atom_id res chain seq x y z
N MET A 1 23.96 5.04 13.73
CA MET A 1 22.55 5.09 14.21
C MET A 1 21.97 3.69 14.24
N ALA A 2 21.22 3.39 15.28
CA ALA A 2 20.53 2.10 15.34
C ALA A 2 19.37 2.06 14.36
N THR A 3 19.22 0.93 13.66
CA THR A 3 18.07 0.69 12.79
C THR A 3 16.86 0.31 13.65
N THR A 4 15.74 0.99 13.46
CA THR A 4 14.50 0.68 14.17
C THR A 4 13.58 -0.13 13.27
N TYR A 5 13.24 -1.33 13.72
CA TYR A 5 12.29 -2.19 13.05
C TYR A 5 10.91 -2.03 13.68
N ILE A 6 9.91 -1.95 12.84
CA ILE A 6 8.51 -1.96 13.28
C ILE A 6 8.07 -3.42 13.44
N ASN A 7 7.23 -3.70 14.44
CA ASN A 7 6.80 -5.07 14.74
C ASN A 7 5.71 -5.58 13.79
N PHE A 8 5.83 -5.26 12.51
CA PHE A 8 4.96 -5.76 11.45
C PHE A 8 5.81 -6.10 10.23
N LYS A 9 5.42 -7.17 9.55
CA LYS A 9 5.98 -7.53 8.24
C LYS A 9 5.19 -6.87 7.13
N ASN A 10 5.82 -6.63 6.00
CA ASN A 10 5.16 -6.06 4.84
C ASN A 10 4.05 -6.97 4.28
N THR A 11 4.18 -8.29 4.41
CA THR A 11 3.12 -9.24 4.08
C THR A 11 1.86 -9.01 4.91
N GLU A 12 2.00 -8.69 6.18
CA GLU A 12 0.85 -8.46 7.08
C GLU A 12 0.06 -7.21 6.68
N VAL A 13 0.73 -6.18 6.20
CA VAL A 13 0.08 -4.95 5.73
C VAL A 13 -0.71 -5.23 4.45
N ASP A 14 -0.12 -5.96 3.50
CA ASP A 14 -0.82 -6.39 2.30
C ASP A 14 -2.03 -7.26 2.64
N ASP A 15 -1.87 -8.20 3.54
CA ASP A 15 -2.96 -9.08 4.00
C ASP A 15 -4.11 -8.27 4.60
N ALA A 16 -3.82 -7.23 5.37
CA ALA A 16 -4.86 -6.39 5.98
C ALA A 16 -5.75 -5.74 4.93
N ALA A 17 -5.16 -5.16 3.90
CA ALA A 17 -5.91 -4.55 2.79
C ALA A 17 -6.68 -5.62 2.01
N ARG A 18 -6.04 -6.72 1.70
CA ARG A 18 -6.61 -7.82 0.93
C ARG A 18 -7.79 -8.47 1.64
N CYS A 19 -7.65 -8.79 2.91
CA CYS A 19 -8.73 -9.37 3.71
C CYS A 19 -9.93 -8.44 3.81
N TYR A 20 -9.71 -7.14 3.93
CA TYR A 20 -10.80 -6.16 3.92
C TYR A 20 -11.58 -6.19 2.61
N ILE A 21 -10.86 -6.20 1.49
CA ILE A 21 -11.48 -6.25 0.16
C ILE A 21 -12.20 -7.59 -0.05
N GLU A 22 -11.60 -8.70 0.37
CA GLU A 22 -12.22 -10.03 0.30
C GLU A 22 -13.50 -10.10 1.13
N SER A 23 -13.54 -9.45 2.29
CA SER A 23 -14.72 -9.42 3.16
C SER A 23 -15.92 -8.74 2.50
N HIS A 24 -15.70 -7.96 1.46
CA HIS A 24 -16.74 -7.33 0.65
C HIS A 24 -17.04 -8.08 -0.65
N GLY A 25 -16.51 -9.30 -0.80
CA GLY A 25 -16.74 -10.13 -1.97
C GLY A 25 -15.99 -9.69 -3.22
N LEU A 26 -14.96 -8.87 -3.09
CA LEU A 26 -14.24 -8.26 -4.21
C LEU A 26 -12.78 -8.73 -4.34
N GLY A 27 -12.39 -9.74 -3.57
CA GLY A 27 -10.99 -10.19 -3.52
C GLY A 27 -10.42 -10.63 -4.85
N GLU A 28 -11.23 -11.29 -5.71
CA GLU A 28 -10.79 -11.75 -7.02
C GLU A 28 -10.44 -10.60 -7.98
N TYR A 29 -10.90 -9.39 -7.69
CA TYR A 29 -10.67 -8.19 -8.50
C TYR A 29 -9.50 -7.36 -8.02
N PHE A 30 -8.86 -7.75 -6.92
CA PHE A 30 -7.65 -7.13 -6.41
C PHE A 30 -6.46 -8.05 -6.66
N PHE A 31 -5.78 -7.86 -7.80
CA PHE A 31 -4.77 -8.80 -8.28
C PHE A 31 -3.37 -8.20 -8.42
N HIS A 32 -3.06 -7.22 -7.58
CA HIS A 32 -1.69 -6.72 -7.42
C HIS A 32 -1.40 -6.44 -5.94
N ARG A 33 -0.16 -6.15 -5.61
CA ARG A 33 0.24 -5.83 -4.23
C ARG A 33 -0.38 -4.51 -3.76
N THR A 34 -0.45 -4.34 -2.45
CA THR A 34 -1.01 -3.12 -1.84
C THR A 34 -0.13 -1.91 -2.07
N GLY A 35 1.19 -2.07 -2.08
CA GLY A 35 2.07 -0.94 -2.30
C GLY A 35 3.53 -1.33 -2.47
N HIS A 36 4.33 -0.34 -2.81
CA HIS A 36 5.76 -0.49 -3.03
C HIS A 36 6.55 0.54 -2.24
N SER A 37 7.82 0.25 -1.99
CA SER A 37 8.72 1.21 -1.36
C SER A 37 8.96 2.40 -2.29
N ILE A 38 9.12 3.56 -1.67
CA ILE A 38 9.44 4.81 -2.35
C ILE A 38 10.74 5.34 -1.74
N ALA A 39 11.68 5.75 -2.59
CA ALA A 39 12.92 6.39 -2.17
C ALA A 39 13.14 7.64 -3.04
N THR A 40 14.36 7.90 -3.47
CA THR A 40 14.63 8.95 -4.47
C THR A 40 14.02 8.60 -5.83
N GLU A 41 13.85 7.30 -6.08
CA GLU A 41 13.09 6.80 -7.23
C GLU A 41 11.65 6.50 -6.81
N ILE A 42 10.71 6.58 -7.73
CA ILE A 42 9.29 6.27 -7.47
C ILE A 42 9.15 4.84 -6.97
N HIS A 43 9.88 3.90 -7.56
CA HIS A 43 9.98 2.52 -7.07
C HIS A 43 11.34 2.36 -6.39
N GLY A 44 11.34 2.34 -5.07
CA GLY A 44 12.55 2.16 -4.30
C GLY A 44 13.02 0.70 -4.28
N THR A 45 14.22 0.49 -3.75
CA THR A 45 14.82 -0.85 -3.61
C THR A 45 14.44 -1.53 -2.29
N GLY A 46 13.70 -0.85 -1.43
CA GLY A 46 13.27 -1.38 -0.13
C GLY A 46 12.16 -2.43 -0.24
N ALA A 47 11.68 -2.87 0.90
CA ALA A 47 10.61 -3.84 1.00
C ALA A 47 9.30 -3.28 0.45
N ASN A 48 8.45 -4.15 -0.08
CA ASN A 48 7.13 -3.81 -0.61
C ASN A 48 6.03 -4.44 0.26
N MET A 49 4.89 -3.76 0.34
CA MET A 49 3.69 -4.29 0.99
C MET A 49 3.05 -5.30 0.05
N ASP A 50 3.57 -6.53 0.08
CA ASP A 50 3.32 -7.53 -0.95
C ASP A 50 3.29 -8.94 -0.36
N ASN A 51 2.16 -9.61 -0.54
CA ASN A 51 2.00 -11.03 -0.25
C ASN A 51 1.27 -11.73 -1.41
N LEU A 52 1.40 -11.21 -2.62
CA LEU A 52 0.76 -11.74 -3.82
C LEU A 52 1.75 -11.93 -4.96
N GLU A 53 2.36 -10.85 -5.44
CA GLU A 53 3.35 -10.90 -6.52
C GLU A 53 4.67 -11.45 -6.01
N SER A 54 5.02 -11.09 -4.78
CA SER A 54 6.11 -11.68 -4.03
C SER A 54 5.66 -11.85 -2.57
N HIS A 55 6.43 -12.59 -1.79
CA HIS A 55 6.16 -12.80 -0.37
C HIS A 55 7.21 -12.01 0.43
N ASP A 56 6.93 -10.74 0.66
CA ASP A 56 7.89 -9.84 1.30
C ASP A 56 7.77 -9.90 2.82
N GLU A 57 8.47 -10.84 3.43
CA GLU A 57 8.45 -11.06 4.88
C GLU A 57 9.32 -10.09 5.67
N ARG A 58 10.00 -9.14 5.01
CA ARG A 58 10.84 -8.18 5.71
C ARG A 58 10.00 -7.31 6.62
N GLN A 59 10.54 -7.02 7.80
CA GLN A 59 9.91 -6.09 8.72
C GLN A 59 9.98 -4.67 8.16
N ILE A 60 8.97 -3.87 8.50
CA ILE A 60 8.96 -2.46 8.14
C ILE A 60 10.04 -1.74 8.94
N LEU A 61 10.79 -0.88 8.27
CA LEU A 61 11.81 -0.04 8.92
C LEU A 61 11.23 1.35 9.18
N ALA A 62 11.49 1.88 10.36
CA ALA A 62 11.21 3.29 10.64
C ALA A 62 12.03 4.16 9.68
N GLY A 63 11.40 5.20 9.14
CA GLY A 63 12.00 6.05 8.11
C GLY A 63 11.67 5.62 6.69
N SER A 64 10.88 4.54 6.52
CA SER A 64 10.46 4.06 5.21
C SER A 64 9.26 4.85 4.68
N CYS A 65 9.19 4.97 3.36
CA CYS A 65 8.05 5.54 2.67
C CYS A 65 7.51 4.52 1.68
N PHE A 66 6.18 4.41 1.61
CA PHE A 66 5.49 3.46 0.76
C PHE A 66 4.35 4.13 0.01
N SER A 67 4.04 3.62 -1.18
CA SER A 67 2.71 3.80 -1.74
C SER A 67 1.74 2.86 -1.04
N VAL A 68 0.49 3.28 -0.90
CA VAL A 68 -0.63 2.42 -0.46
C VAL A 68 -1.70 2.61 -1.51
N GLU A 69 -1.83 1.62 -2.40
CA GLU A 69 -2.58 1.79 -3.65
C GLU A 69 -3.44 0.57 -4.01
N PRO A 70 -4.24 0.06 -3.07
CA PRO A 70 -5.13 -1.04 -3.42
C PRO A 70 -6.13 -0.63 -4.49
N GLY A 71 -6.44 -1.57 -5.39
CA GLY A 71 -7.34 -1.32 -6.50
C GLY A 71 -8.25 -2.50 -6.77
N ILE A 72 -9.40 -2.21 -7.33
CA ILE A 72 -10.42 -3.18 -7.70
C ILE A 72 -10.71 -2.98 -9.18
N TYR A 73 -10.60 -4.04 -9.96
CA TYR A 73 -10.71 -3.97 -11.42
C TYR A 73 -11.81 -4.90 -11.91
N LEU A 74 -13.03 -4.36 -11.95
CA LEU A 74 -14.20 -5.05 -12.47
C LEU A 74 -14.19 -5.05 -14.01
N PRO A 75 -14.94 -5.94 -14.67
CA PRO A 75 -15.04 -5.92 -16.13
C PRO A 75 -15.54 -4.58 -16.70
N GLU A 76 -16.42 -3.89 -15.97
CA GLU A 76 -17.05 -2.65 -16.42
C GLU A 76 -16.20 -1.40 -16.13
N PHE A 77 -15.46 -1.41 -15.03
CA PHE A 77 -14.60 -0.29 -14.62
C PHE A 77 -13.61 -0.73 -13.56
N GLY A 78 -12.58 0.08 -13.36
CA GLY A 78 -11.63 -0.09 -12.26
C GLY A 78 -11.56 1.16 -11.41
N ILE A 79 -11.19 0.98 -10.16
CA ILE A 79 -10.90 2.07 -9.24
C ILE A 79 -9.68 1.71 -8.39
N ARG A 80 -8.79 2.67 -8.22
CA ARG A 80 -7.64 2.54 -7.33
C ARG A 80 -7.61 3.74 -6.39
N SER A 81 -7.43 3.47 -5.11
CA SER A 81 -7.18 4.49 -4.10
C SER A 81 -5.68 4.51 -3.84
N GLU A 82 -5.06 5.67 -3.90
CA GLU A 82 -3.61 5.75 -3.71
C GLU A 82 -3.23 6.92 -2.83
N VAL A 83 -2.43 6.63 -1.83
CA VAL A 83 -1.76 7.62 -0.97
C VAL A 83 -0.32 7.19 -0.77
N ASN A 84 0.53 8.11 -0.37
CA ASN A 84 1.87 7.80 0.12
C ASN A 84 1.89 7.87 1.63
N MET A 85 2.63 6.97 2.25
CA MET A 85 2.71 6.87 3.70
C MET A 85 4.15 6.85 4.16
N TYR A 86 4.46 7.70 5.11
CA TYR A 86 5.73 7.67 5.84
C TYR A 86 5.54 6.90 7.15
N VAL A 87 6.45 5.98 7.41
CA VAL A 87 6.43 5.18 8.64
C VAL A 87 7.59 5.62 9.52
N GLY A 88 7.26 6.19 10.67
CA GLY A 88 8.25 6.56 11.68
C GLY A 88 8.26 5.56 12.84
N ASP A 89 9.04 5.89 13.88
CA ASP A 89 9.09 5.08 15.08
C ASP A 89 7.79 5.29 15.89
N GLY A 90 6.94 4.28 15.90
CA GLY A 90 5.67 4.29 16.64
C GLY A 90 4.53 5.03 15.94
N PHE A 91 4.67 5.44 14.69
CA PHE A 91 3.59 6.10 13.96
C PHE A 91 3.68 5.88 12.44
N ALA A 92 2.56 6.07 11.78
CA ALA A 92 2.50 6.15 10.33
C ALA A 92 1.68 7.38 9.93
N LYS A 93 2.10 8.04 8.88
CA LYS A 93 1.50 9.31 8.45
C LYS A 93 1.30 9.29 6.93
N VAL A 94 0.06 9.56 6.51
CA VAL A 94 -0.23 9.82 5.10
C VAL A 94 0.34 11.19 4.74
N THR A 95 1.11 11.25 3.65
CA THR A 95 1.68 12.49 3.13
C THR A 95 0.80 13.02 2.00
N GLY A 96 0.65 14.34 1.93
CA GLY A 96 -0.22 14.97 0.96
C GLY A 96 -1.70 14.97 1.36
N GLU A 97 -2.53 15.43 0.48
CA GLU A 97 -3.97 15.52 0.71
C GLU A 97 -4.65 14.18 0.42
N GLN A 98 -5.67 13.86 1.24
CA GLN A 98 -6.52 12.71 0.99
C GLN A 98 -7.76 13.17 0.23
N GLN A 99 -8.03 12.48 -0.88
CA GLN A 99 -9.19 12.74 -1.72
C GLN A 99 -10.37 11.90 -1.26
N GLY A 100 -11.44 12.54 -0.83
CA GLY A 100 -12.64 11.84 -0.36
C GLY A 100 -13.72 11.62 -1.42
N GLN A 101 -13.54 12.18 -2.62
CA GLN A 101 -14.53 12.12 -3.70
C GLN A 101 -13.85 12.01 -5.05
N LEU A 102 -14.55 11.42 -6.02
CA LEU A 102 -14.11 11.41 -7.40
C LEU A 102 -14.17 12.84 -7.97
N VAL A 103 -13.16 13.18 -8.75
CA VAL A 103 -13.16 14.43 -9.52
C VAL A 103 -13.66 14.11 -10.92
N PHE A 104 -14.79 14.68 -11.29
CA PHE A 104 -15.37 14.48 -12.61
C PHE A 104 -14.74 15.43 -13.61
N MET A 105 -14.31 14.89 -14.73
CA MET A 105 -13.83 15.69 -15.85
C MET A 105 -14.91 15.77 -16.91
N LYS A 106 -15.12 16.97 -17.41
CA LYS A 106 -16.03 17.15 -18.56
C LYS A 106 -15.30 16.78 -19.84
N ALA A 107 -15.97 16.02 -20.67
CA ALA A 107 -15.45 15.67 -21.98
C ALA A 107 -15.42 16.91 -22.89
#